data_b3c05bca4dd39e1c89ff74be50370ac4
#
_entry.id   b3c05bca4dd39e1c89ff74be50370ac4
#
_cell.length_a   1.000
_cell.length_b   1.000
_cell.length_c   1.000
_cell.angle_alpha   90.00
_cell.angle_beta   90.00
_cell.angle_gamma   90.00
#
_symmetry.space_group_name_H-M   'P 1'
#
loop_
_entity.id
_entity.type
_entity.pdbx_description
1 polymer ?
#
loop_
_entity_poly.entity_id
_entity_poly.type
_entity_poly.pdbx_seq_one_letter_code
_entity_poly.pdbx_strand_id
1 'polypeptide(L)'
;MIIKPRVRGFLCITTHPQGCAANVRRQIDYVKAQGPITDGPKRVLVIGASTGYGLASRITAAFGAGASTLGIFFEKEGTETKPGSAGWYNSAAFHAAAEAEGLYAKSINGDAFSDEIKQKTIATIREDLGQIDLVVYSLAAPRRQHPVTGVVHNSTLKPIGSDTTQKGVNTDKQEVQDFHLEAATQEEIDNTVAVMGGEDWQMWIDALDEAGVLADGAKTTAYTYIGEKMTWDIYWHGTIGAAKQDLDRRVVAIRERLARRGGDARVSVLKAVVTQASAAIPAMPIYLAILFKVMKERGTHEGCIEQVDGLFRDSLYNPQPQLDEEGRLRADSKELEPSVQQEVATLWEQINTDNLHDLSDFEGYRREFLQLFGFEVAGVDYDADVNPQVPIANMV
;
A
#
# COMPACT_ATOMS: atom_id res chain seq x y z
N MET A 1 1.41 -3.19 29.30
CA MET A 1 0.02 -3.76 29.21
C MET A 1 0.01 -5.01 28.35
N ILE A 2 -0.87 -5.98 28.65
CA ILE A 2 -1.12 -7.11 27.74
C ILE A 2 -2.07 -6.62 26.64
N ILE A 3 -1.67 -6.78 25.38
CA ILE A 3 -2.46 -6.30 24.23
C ILE A 3 -2.93 -7.51 23.41
N LYS A 4 -4.25 -7.66 23.30
CA LYS A 4 -4.91 -8.69 22.49
C LYS A 4 -5.59 -8.08 21.26
N PRO A 5 -5.77 -8.82 20.16
CA PRO A 5 -6.47 -8.33 18.99
C PRO A 5 -7.93 -8.02 19.30
N ARG A 6 -8.40 -6.85 18.87
CA ARG A 6 -9.80 -6.45 18.95
C ARG A 6 -10.28 -6.11 17.55
N VAL A 7 -10.83 -7.11 16.89
CA VAL A 7 -11.31 -7.00 15.51
C VAL A 7 -12.80 -6.63 15.51
N ARG A 8 -13.17 -5.79 14.56
CA ARG A 8 -14.55 -5.41 14.25
C ARG A 8 -14.68 -5.26 12.74
N GLY A 9 -15.17 -6.29 12.08
CA GLY A 9 -15.23 -6.36 10.62
C GLY A 9 -13.83 -6.24 9.98
N PHE A 10 -13.64 -5.25 9.13
CA PHE A 10 -12.37 -4.97 8.46
C PHE A 10 -11.41 -4.06 9.26
N LEU A 11 -11.71 -3.79 10.53
CA LEU A 11 -10.88 -2.97 11.40
C LEU A 11 -10.33 -3.80 12.55
N CYS A 12 -9.04 -3.66 12.85
CA CYS A 12 -8.47 -4.06 14.12
C CYS A 12 -8.16 -2.80 14.94
N ILE A 13 -8.82 -2.68 16.12
CA ILE A 13 -8.77 -1.46 16.95
C ILE A 13 -7.49 -1.39 17.79
N THR A 14 -6.87 -2.54 18.04
CA THR A 14 -5.62 -2.66 18.79
C THR A 14 -4.48 -3.06 17.89
N THR A 15 -3.26 -2.72 18.30
CA THR A 15 -2.02 -3.02 17.58
C THR A 15 -0.97 -3.50 18.56
N HIS A 16 -0.09 -4.41 18.16
CA HIS A 16 0.93 -4.97 19.01
C HIS A 16 2.33 -4.47 18.63
N PRO A 17 3.03 -3.67 19.46
CA PRO A 17 4.32 -3.07 19.12
C PRO A 17 5.37 -4.10 18.69
N GLN A 18 5.57 -5.14 19.50
CA GLN A 18 6.57 -6.17 19.23
C GLN A 18 6.20 -7.02 18.00
N GLY A 19 4.89 -7.26 17.78
CA GLY A 19 4.44 -7.97 16.60
C GLY A 19 4.64 -7.17 15.31
N CYS A 20 4.36 -5.87 15.33
CA CYS A 20 4.69 -4.97 14.23
C CYS A 20 6.19 -4.97 13.93
N ALA A 21 7.03 -4.91 14.99
CA ALA A 21 8.47 -4.95 14.84
C ALA A 21 8.97 -6.29 14.24
N ALA A 22 8.42 -7.42 14.69
CA ALA A 22 8.73 -8.74 14.14
C ALA A 22 8.32 -8.86 12.67
N ASN A 23 7.15 -8.32 12.30
CA ASN A 23 6.68 -8.32 10.92
C ASN A 23 7.56 -7.45 10.00
N VAL A 24 7.99 -6.27 10.46
CA VAL A 24 8.94 -5.41 9.71
C VAL A 24 10.28 -6.13 9.53
N ARG A 25 10.80 -6.78 10.58
CA ARG A 25 12.04 -7.56 10.47
C ARG A 25 11.92 -8.68 9.44
N ARG A 26 10.83 -9.44 9.44
CA ARG A 26 10.57 -10.49 8.45
C ARG A 26 10.63 -9.94 7.01
N GLN A 27 10.06 -8.75 6.78
CA GLN A 27 10.11 -8.11 5.47
C GLN A 27 11.54 -7.66 5.10
N ILE A 28 12.29 -7.11 6.06
CA ILE A 28 13.70 -6.75 5.86
C ILE A 28 14.54 -7.99 5.53
N ASP A 29 14.37 -9.06 6.29
CA ASP A 29 15.09 -10.32 6.09
C ASP A 29 14.80 -10.91 4.70
N TYR A 30 13.53 -10.84 4.26
CA TYR A 30 13.15 -11.24 2.90
C TYR A 30 13.94 -10.46 1.84
N VAL A 31 13.91 -9.14 1.89
CA VAL A 31 14.59 -8.28 0.90
C VAL A 31 16.11 -8.56 0.90
N LYS A 32 16.72 -8.69 2.07
CA LYS A 32 18.16 -9.00 2.18
C LYS A 32 18.51 -10.38 1.61
N ALA A 33 17.62 -11.36 1.77
CA ALA A 33 17.81 -12.70 1.21
C ALA A 33 17.77 -12.72 -0.32
N GLN A 34 17.08 -11.75 -0.97
CA GLN A 34 17.10 -11.60 -2.43
C GLN A 34 18.41 -11.00 -2.98
N GLY A 35 19.32 -10.55 -2.11
CA GLY A 35 20.56 -9.87 -2.49
C GLY A 35 20.38 -8.39 -2.86
N PRO A 36 21.47 -7.69 -3.19
CA PRO A 36 21.41 -6.25 -3.47
C PRO A 36 20.72 -5.92 -4.79
N ILE A 37 20.01 -4.79 -4.84
CA ILE A 37 19.51 -4.18 -6.06
C ILE A 37 20.61 -3.28 -6.60
N THR A 38 21.34 -3.77 -7.59
CA THR A 38 22.32 -2.96 -8.32
C THR A 38 21.58 -1.93 -9.18
N ASP A 39 22.15 -0.76 -9.37
CA ASP A 39 21.54 0.33 -10.16
C ASP A 39 20.16 0.81 -9.65
N GLY A 40 19.81 0.46 -8.41
CA GLY A 40 18.60 0.92 -7.73
C GLY A 40 18.68 2.39 -7.28
N PRO A 41 17.61 2.89 -6.62
CA PRO A 41 17.55 4.27 -6.13
C PRO A 41 18.60 4.51 -5.05
N LYS A 42 19.00 5.78 -4.89
CA LYS A 42 19.94 6.21 -3.86
C LYS A 42 19.30 7.08 -2.77
N ARG A 43 18.32 7.88 -3.13
CA ARG A 43 17.65 8.84 -2.24
C ARG A 43 16.17 8.86 -2.56
N VAL A 44 15.38 8.33 -1.66
CA VAL A 44 13.96 7.98 -1.91
C VAL A 44 13.03 8.75 -0.99
N LEU A 45 12.01 9.35 -1.57
CA LEU A 45 10.85 9.85 -0.86
C LEU A 45 9.70 8.84 -1.01
N VAL A 46 9.14 8.38 0.12
CA VAL A 46 7.94 7.54 0.12
C VAL A 46 6.81 8.28 0.81
N ILE A 47 5.76 8.58 0.06
CA ILE A 47 4.54 9.23 0.52
C ILE A 47 3.52 8.15 0.83
N GLY A 48 3.11 8.02 2.11
CA GLY A 48 2.33 6.89 2.62
C GLY A 48 3.21 5.73 3.08
N ALA A 49 4.27 6.01 3.87
CA ALA A 49 5.41 5.13 4.12
C ALA A 49 5.25 4.13 5.26
N SER A 50 4.11 4.12 5.98
CA SER A 50 3.98 3.42 7.28
C SER A 50 3.43 2.01 7.21
N THR A 51 2.69 1.67 6.15
CA THR A 51 2.00 0.38 6.00
C THR A 51 1.96 -0.09 4.55
N GLY A 52 1.58 -1.34 4.32
CA GLY A 52 1.29 -1.89 3.00
C GLY A 52 2.43 -1.68 1.98
N TYR A 53 2.06 -1.28 0.78
CA TYR A 53 3.00 -1.07 -0.32
C TYR A 53 4.02 0.05 -0.06
N GLY A 54 3.61 1.12 0.64
CA GLY A 54 4.52 2.21 0.98
C GLY A 54 5.63 1.78 1.93
N LEU A 55 5.29 1.04 2.98
CA LEU A 55 6.28 0.46 3.90
C LEU A 55 7.19 -0.53 3.16
N ALA A 56 6.61 -1.42 2.34
CA ALA A 56 7.38 -2.37 1.54
C ALA A 56 8.36 -1.65 0.58
N SER A 57 7.92 -0.55 -0.05
CA SER A 57 8.77 0.29 -0.91
C SER A 57 9.94 0.89 -0.13
N ARG A 58 9.67 1.38 1.07
CA ARG A 58 10.70 1.96 1.93
C ARG A 58 11.70 0.91 2.38
N ILE A 59 11.25 -0.27 2.79
CA ILE A 59 12.10 -1.41 3.17
C ILE A 59 12.95 -1.86 1.98
N THR A 60 12.36 -2.06 0.81
CA THR A 60 13.07 -2.48 -0.41
C THR A 60 14.13 -1.46 -0.81
N ALA A 61 13.80 -0.17 -0.80
CA ALA A 61 14.76 0.89 -1.11
C ALA A 61 15.94 0.92 -0.12
N ALA A 62 15.65 0.88 1.18
CA ALA A 62 16.69 0.98 2.22
C ALA A 62 17.55 -0.29 2.27
N PHE A 63 16.94 -1.47 2.40
CA PHE A 63 17.68 -2.71 2.66
C PHE A 63 18.02 -3.51 1.40
N GLY A 64 17.34 -3.26 0.28
CA GLY A 64 17.67 -3.85 -1.01
C GLY A 64 18.68 -3.01 -1.81
N ALA A 65 18.47 -1.69 -1.89
CA ALA A 65 19.33 -0.79 -2.67
C ALA A 65 20.33 0.04 -1.84
N GLY A 66 20.28 -0.02 -0.50
CA GLY A 66 21.11 0.83 0.38
C GLY A 66 20.75 2.32 0.28
N ALA A 67 19.50 2.65 -0.08
CA ALA A 67 19.08 4.01 -0.29
C ALA A 67 18.84 4.77 1.01
N SER A 68 19.15 6.07 1.00
CA SER A 68 18.66 7.03 1.99
C SER A 68 17.16 7.24 1.80
N THR A 69 16.36 7.16 2.87
CA THR A 69 14.89 7.24 2.75
C THR A 69 14.27 8.33 3.63
N LEU A 70 13.38 9.12 3.04
CA LEU A 70 12.47 10.01 3.76
C LEU A 70 11.04 9.48 3.59
N GLY A 71 10.36 9.24 4.70
CA GLY A 71 8.98 8.72 4.69
C GLY A 71 7.98 9.74 5.22
N ILE A 72 6.83 9.85 4.55
CA ILE A 72 5.70 10.66 5.00
C ILE A 72 4.57 9.73 5.41
N PHE A 73 3.99 9.97 6.56
CA PHE A 73 2.81 9.22 7.04
C PHE A 73 1.98 10.07 8.01
N PHE A 74 0.79 9.60 8.37
CA PHE A 74 -0.08 10.24 9.33
C PHE A 74 -0.58 9.21 10.36
N GLU A 75 0.21 9.00 11.40
CA GLU A 75 0.03 7.94 12.38
C GLU A 75 -0.09 8.48 13.80
N LYS A 76 -0.64 7.66 14.69
CA LYS A 76 -0.84 7.99 16.09
C LYS A 76 0.16 7.24 16.97
N GLU A 77 0.88 7.98 17.80
CA GLU A 77 1.73 7.43 18.83
C GLU A 77 0.93 6.71 19.92
N GLY A 78 1.55 5.68 20.52
CA GLY A 78 1.00 5.01 21.70
C GLY A 78 1.10 5.90 22.95
N THR A 79 0.13 5.73 23.84
CA THR A 79 0.13 6.35 25.17
C THR A 79 0.29 5.28 26.25
N GLU A 80 0.46 5.67 27.52
CA GLU A 80 0.53 4.72 28.63
C GLU A 80 -0.65 3.73 28.70
N THR A 81 -1.82 4.17 28.22
CA THR A 81 -3.08 3.42 28.36
C THR A 81 -3.65 2.90 27.06
N LYS A 82 -3.07 3.27 25.90
CA LYS A 82 -3.58 2.88 24.58
C LYS A 82 -2.42 2.62 23.62
N PRO A 83 -2.48 1.52 22.84
CA PRO A 83 -1.52 1.32 21.77
C PRO A 83 -1.67 2.40 20.69
N GLY A 84 -0.56 2.70 20.01
CA GLY A 84 -0.52 3.53 18.82
C GLY A 84 -1.11 2.82 17.60
N SER A 85 -1.06 3.45 16.45
CA SER A 85 -1.42 2.83 15.19
C SER A 85 -0.34 1.84 14.70
N ALA A 86 -0.72 0.89 13.86
CA ALA A 86 0.22 -0.10 13.31
C ALA A 86 1.36 0.58 12.54
N GLY A 87 1.04 1.60 11.74
CA GLY A 87 2.05 2.33 10.97
C GLY A 87 3.05 3.09 11.84
N TRP A 88 2.65 3.54 13.03
CA TRP A 88 3.59 4.11 14.01
C TRP A 88 4.62 3.07 14.43
N TYR A 89 4.18 1.88 14.87
CA TYR A 89 5.09 0.82 15.31
C TYR A 89 5.94 0.24 14.19
N ASN A 90 5.38 0.10 13.00
CA ASN A 90 6.13 -0.32 11.82
C ASN A 90 7.26 0.68 11.51
N SER A 91 6.95 2.00 11.58
CA SER A 91 7.93 3.05 11.34
C SER A 91 9.01 3.07 12.41
N ALA A 92 8.65 2.88 13.70
CA ALA A 92 9.63 2.76 14.78
C ALA A 92 10.59 1.59 14.55
N ALA A 93 10.06 0.42 14.19
CA ALA A 93 10.87 -0.76 13.89
C ALA A 93 11.77 -0.58 12.66
N PHE A 94 11.24 0.05 11.61
CA PHE A 94 12.02 0.39 10.41
C PHE A 94 13.19 1.32 10.74
N HIS A 95 12.94 2.39 11.51
CA HIS A 95 13.99 3.34 11.93
C HIS A 95 15.07 2.67 12.77
N ALA A 96 14.68 1.85 13.75
CA ALA A 96 15.63 1.12 14.58
C ALA A 96 16.52 0.15 13.75
N ALA A 97 15.92 -0.53 12.76
CA ALA A 97 16.69 -1.40 11.87
C ALA A 97 17.61 -0.62 10.93
N ALA A 98 17.15 0.51 10.38
CA ALA A 98 17.97 1.36 9.52
C ALA A 98 19.16 1.97 10.29
N GLU A 99 18.95 2.45 11.51
CA GLU A 99 19.99 2.98 12.39
C GLU A 99 21.04 1.90 12.71
N ALA A 100 20.61 0.68 13.03
CA ALA A 100 21.50 -0.44 13.32
C ALA A 100 22.43 -0.79 12.14
N GLU A 101 22.02 -0.50 10.91
CA GLU A 101 22.80 -0.74 9.69
C GLU A 101 23.48 0.54 9.15
N GLY A 102 23.38 1.67 9.87
CA GLY A 102 23.96 2.94 9.45
C GLY A 102 23.29 3.57 8.22
N LEU A 103 22.05 3.20 7.93
CA LEU A 103 21.28 3.75 6.82
C LEU A 103 20.58 5.05 7.24
N TYR A 104 20.62 6.05 6.36
CA TYR A 104 19.84 7.26 6.60
C TYR A 104 18.33 6.97 6.48
N ALA A 105 17.59 7.29 7.52
CA ALA A 105 16.14 7.23 7.56
C ALA A 105 15.58 8.39 8.40
N LYS A 106 14.74 9.22 7.79
CA LYS A 106 13.94 10.23 8.49
C LYS A 106 12.47 10.10 8.14
N SER A 107 11.60 10.61 9.02
CA SER A 107 10.16 10.60 8.78
C SER A 107 9.50 11.91 9.18
N ILE A 108 8.44 12.27 8.46
CA ILE A 108 7.55 13.38 8.78
C ILE A 108 6.17 12.79 9.06
N ASN A 109 5.63 13.07 10.24
CA ASN A 109 4.28 12.68 10.60
C ASN A 109 3.33 13.87 10.38
N GLY A 110 2.42 13.76 9.42
CA GLY A 110 1.46 14.79 9.09
C GLY A 110 0.63 14.48 7.85
N ASP A 111 -0.33 15.34 7.57
CA ASP A 111 -1.21 15.21 6.42
C ASP A 111 -0.44 15.47 5.11
N ALA A 112 -0.16 14.41 4.37
CA ALA A 112 0.56 14.45 3.10
C ALA A 112 -0.15 15.30 2.02
N PHE A 113 -1.45 15.54 2.13
CA PHE A 113 -2.19 16.40 1.22
C PHE A 113 -1.93 17.90 1.46
N SER A 114 -1.43 18.29 2.64
CA SER A 114 -1.23 19.68 3.00
C SER A 114 0.02 20.29 2.36
N ASP A 115 -0.04 21.58 2.05
CA ASP A 115 1.13 22.34 1.58
C ASP A 115 2.21 22.44 2.67
N GLU A 116 1.82 22.51 3.95
CA GLU A 116 2.75 22.53 5.07
C GLU A 116 3.69 21.33 5.04
N ILE A 117 3.13 20.12 4.88
CA ILE A 117 3.94 18.88 4.84
C ILE A 117 4.78 18.82 3.55
N LYS A 118 4.27 19.29 2.41
CA LYS A 118 5.05 19.38 1.17
C LYS A 118 6.26 20.31 1.36
N GLN A 119 6.08 21.49 1.93
CA GLN A 119 7.17 22.44 2.18
C GLN A 119 8.18 21.93 3.21
N LYS A 120 7.70 21.32 4.29
CA LYS A 120 8.57 20.67 5.30
C LYS A 120 9.43 19.56 4.68
N THR A 121 8.82 18.74 3.81
CA THR A 121 9.52 17.69 3.08
C THR A 121 10.60 18.24 2.17
N ILE A 122 10.30 19.30 1.41
CA ILE A 122 11.26 19.97 0.52
C ILE A 122 12.43 20.55 1.33
N ALA A 123 12.16 21.18 2.47
CA ALA A 123 13.20 21.71 3.35
C ALA A 123 14.12 20.59 3.87
N THR A 124 13.55 19.48 4.34
CA THR A 124 14.31 18.31 4.82
C THR A 124 15.17 17.69 3.71
N ILE A 125 14.62 17.56 2.47
CA ILE A 125 15.40 17.05 1.34
C ILE A 125 16.60 17.96 1.04
N ARG A 126 16.41 19.29 1.01
CA ARG A 126 17.49 20.24 0.75
C ARG A 126 18.59 20.18 1.79
N GLU A 127 18.20 20.08 3.05
CA GLU A 127 19.13 20.05 4.18
C GLU A 127 19.96 18.75 4.21
N ASP A 128 19.29 17.60 4.08
CA ASP A 128 19.92 16.31 4.35
C ASP A 128 20.39 15.57 3.10
N LEU A 129 19.66 15.67 2.00
CA LEU A 129 19.82 14.80 0.82
C LEU A 129 20.26 15.57 -0.43
N GLY A 130 20.03 16.88 -0.44
CA GLY A 130 20.19 17.74 -1.62
C GLY A 130 19.09 17.51 -2.64
N GLN A 131 19.03 16.32 -3.19
CA GLN A 131 18.03 15.90 -4.19
C GLN A 131 17.61 14.45 -3.94
N ILE A 132 16.46 14.05 -4.50
CA ILE A 132 15.95 12.67 -4.51
C ILE A 132 15.85 12.13 -5.94
N ASP A 133 16.01 10.83 -6.10
CA ASP A 133 16.00 10.15 -7.40
C ASP A 133 14.83 9.17 -7.57
N LEU A 134 14.05 8.92 -6.50
CA LEU A 134 12.80 8.17 -6.57
C LEU A 134 11.74 8.79 -5.66
N VAL A 135 10.55 8.99 -6.20
CA VAL A 135 9.32 9.31 -5.44
C VAL A 135 8.33 8.17 -5.58
N VAL A 136 7.96 7.56 -4.46
CA VAL A 136 6.88 6.58 -4.40
C VAL A 136 5.64 7.25 -3.81
N TYR A 137 4.53 7.25 -4.57
CA TYR A 137 3.24 7.76 -4.12
C TYR A 137 2.30 6.59 -3.78
N SER A 138 2.06 6.37 -2.50
CA SER A 138 1.31 5.24 -1.96
C SER A 138 0.30 5.70 -0.91
N LEU A 139 -0.61 6.59 -1.30
CA LEU A 139 -1.68 7.07 -0.42
C LEU A 139 -3.00 6.37 -0.73
N ALA A 140 -3.69 5.97 0.33
CA ALA A 140 -5.08 5.59 0.34
C ALA A 140 -5.73 6.21 1.59
N ALA A 141 -6.72 7.06 1.42
CA ALA A 141 -7.34 7.80 2.51
C ALA A 141 -8.86 7.85 2.34
N PRO A 142 -9.63 7.91 3.43
CA PRO A 142 -11.07 8.12 3.35
C PRO A 142 -11.45 9.57 3.08
N ARG A 143 -10.50 10.51 3.29
CA ARG A 143 -10.76 11.95 3.24
C ARG A 143 -9.52 12.72 2.82
N ARG A 144 -9.73 13.80 2.06
CA ARG A 144 -8.72 14.81 1.72
C ARG A 144 -9.32 16.21 1.86
N GLN A 145 -8.58 17.12 2.50
CA GLN A 145 -8.84 18.55 2.34
C GLN A 145 -7.93 19.08 1.22
N HIS A 146 -8.53 19.64 0.19
CA HIS A 146 -7.77 20.18 -0.94
C HIS A 146 -6.97 21.42 -0.50
N PRO A 147 -5.62 21.44 -0.65
CA PRO A 147 -4.77 22.47 -0.05
C PRO A 147 -5.03 23.89 -0.60
N VAL A 148 -5.45 24.01 -1.86
CA VAL A 148 -5.67 25.30 -2.50
C VAL A 148 -7.10 25.81 -2.27
N THR A 149 -8.10 24.95 -2.41
CA THR A 149 -9.52 25.36 -2.33
C THR A 149 -10.11 25.27 -0.93
N GLY A 150 -9.48 24.49 -0.03
CA GLY A 150 -9.99 24.18 1.30
C GLY A 150 -11.18 23.21 1.32
N VAL A 151 -11.67 22.79 0.15
CA VAL A 151 -12.80 21.84 0.03
C VAL A 151 -12.41 20.49 0.61
N VAL A 152 -13.33 19.91 1.37
CA VAL A 152 -13.16 18.56 1.94
C VAL A 152 -13.87 17.56 1.06
N HIS A 153 -13.11 16.58 0.56
CA HIS A 153 -13.60 15.46 -0.22
C HIS A 153 -13.57 14.17 0.61
N ASN A 154 -14.60 13.33 0.48
CA ASN A 154 -14.67 12.03 1.13
C ASN A 154 -14.77 10.94 0.05
N SER A 155 -13.94 9.91 0.14
CA SER A 155 -13.99 8.79 -0.78
C SER A 155 -15.07 7.79 -0.39
N THR A 156 -15.65 7.12 -1.38
CA THR A 156 -16.61 6.04 -1.22
C THR A 156 -16.20 4.80 -2.00
N LEU A 157 -16.72 3.65 -1.61
CA LEU A 157 -16.53 2.37 -2.28
C LEU A 157 -17.88 1.92 -2.83
N LYS A 158 -18.21 2.34 -4.05
CA LYS A 158 -19.50 2.07 -4.68
C LYS A 158 -19.32 1.73 -6.17
N PRO A 159 -20.22 0.90 -6.75
CA PRO A 159 -20.28 0.71 -8.19
C PRO A 159 -20.69 2.00 -8.91
N ILE A 160 -20.40 2.11 -10.20
CA ILE A 160 -20.82 3.23 -11.05
C ILE A 160 -21.86 2.73 -12.06
N GLY A 161 -22.91 3.50 -12.24
CA GLY A 161 -23.94 3.27 -13.26
C GLY A 161 -25.17 2.54 -12.75
N SER A 162 -25.04 1.43 -12.04
CA SER A 162 -26.16 0.67 -11.47
C SER A 162 -25.79 0.00 -10.15
N ASP A 163 -26.79 -0.28 -9.35
CA ASP A 163 -26.63 -1.09 -8.14
C ASP A 163 -26.08 -2.46 -8.52
N THR A 164 -25.27 -3.03 -7.64
CA THR A 164 -24.74 -4.38 -7.82
C THR A 164 -24.91 -5.21 -6.55
N THR A 165 -24.90 -6.52 -6.73
CA THR A 165 -24.86 -7.47 -5.63
C THR A 165 -23.64 -8.34 -5.78
N GLN A 166 -22.79 -8.35 -4.77
CA GLN A 166 -21.51 -9.05 -4.76
C GLN A 166 -21.45 -10.07 -3.63
N LYS A 167 -20.99 -11.27 -3.99
CA LYS A 167 -20.62 -12.28 -3.00
C LYS A 167 -19.45 -11.77 -2.15
N GLY A 168 -19.53 -11.94 -0.85
CA GLY A 168 -18.50 -11.58 0.08
C GLY A 168 -18.52 -12.45 1.33
N VAL A 169 -17.72 -12.14 2.32
CA VAL A 169 -17.67 -12.86 3.58
C VAL A 169 -17.77 -11.89 4.76
N ASN A 170 -18.66 -12.23 5.68
CA ASN A 170 -18.66 -11.62 7.01
C ASN A 170 -17.49 -12.23 7.81
N THR A 171 -16.42 -11.49 7.96
CA THR A 171 -15.19 -11.99 8.58
C THR A 171 -15.32 -12.27 10.08
N ASP A 172 -16.26 -11.60 10.78
CA ASP A 172 -16.51 -11.82 12.20
C ASP A 172 -17.29 -13.13 12.45
N LYS A 173 -18.26 -13.42 11.56
CA LYS A 173 -19.10 -14.61 11.65
C LYS A 173 -18.61 -15.79 10.82
N GLN A 174 -17.69 -15.54 9.89
CA GLN A 174 -17.20 -16.50 8.90
C GLN A 174 -18.35 -17.03 8.01
N GLU A 175 -19.25 -16.13 7.61
CA GLU A 175 -20.42 -16.46 6.79
C GLU A 175 -20.27 -15.84 5.40
N VAL A 176 -20.40 -16.65 4.36
CA VAL A 176 -20.49 -16.17 2.97
C VAL A 176 -21.89 -15.62 2.76
N GLN A 177 -21.98 -14.40 2.26
CA GLN A 177 -23.23 -13.68 2.04
C GLN A 177 -23.11 -12.73 0.85
N ASP A 178 -24.26 -12.33 0.33
CA ASP A 178 -24.34 -11.30 -0.69
C ASP A 178 -24.39 -9.91 -0.06
N PHE A 179 -23.62 -8.99 -0.63
CA PHE A 179 -23.62 -7.58 -0.27
C PHE A 179 -24.28 -6.78 -1.39
N HIS A 180 -25.36 -6.12 -1.08
CA HIS A 180 -26.00 -5.17 -1.99
C HIS A 180 -25.35 -3.80 -1.86
N LEU A 181 -24.91 -3.23 -2.98
CA LEU A 181 -24.22 -1.95 -3.07
C LEU A 181 -24.99 -1.04 -4.01
N GLU A 182 -25.41 0.11 -3.50
CA GLU A 182 -26.05 1.15 -4.30
C GLU A 182 -25.03 1.84 -5.21
N ALA A 183 -25.48 2.23 -6.40
CA ALA A 183 -24.65 2.98 -7.34
C ALA A 183 -24.22 4.34 -6.75
N ALA A 184 -23.02 4.74 -7.09
CA ALA A 184 -22.49 6.04 -6.70
C ALA A 184 -23.21 7.18 -7.43
N THR A 185 -23.41 8.28 -6.73
CA THR A 185 -23.77 9.56 -7.35
C THR A 185 -22.54 10.18 -8.06
N GLN A 186 -22.77 11.11 -8.98
CA GLN A 186 -21.64 11.81 -9.63
C GLN A 186 -20.76 12.55 -8.61
N GLU A 187 -21.37 13.13 -7.58
CA GLU A 187 -20.62 13.79 -6.49
C GLU A 187 -19.71 12.81 -5.72
N GLU A 188 -20.18 11.61 -5.43
CA GLU A 188 -19.37 10.58 -4.77
C GLU A 188 -18.21 10.10 -5.65
N ILE A 189 -18.43 9.99 -6.98
CA ILE A 189 -17.36 9.67 -7.94
C ILE A 189 -16.32 10.78 -7.93
N ASP A 190 -16.72 12.03 -8.11
CA ASP A 190 -15.83 13.18 -8.18
C ASP A 190 -15.03 13.36 -6.89
N ASN A 191 -15.67 13.20 -5.73
CA ASN A 191 -15.02 13.24 -4.44
C ASN A 191 -14.00 12.08 -4.27
N THR A 192 -14.32 10.89 -4.72
CA THR A 192 -13.37 9.75 -4.64
C THR A 192 -12.17 9.96 -5.54
N VAL A 193 -12.38 10.49 -6.75
CA VAL A 193 -11.28 10.88 -7.66
C VAL A 193 -10.41 11.97 -7.02
N ALA A 194 -11.02 12.99 -6.39
CA ALA A 194 -10.28 14.04 -5.71
C ALA A 194 -9.42 13.53 -4.55
N VAL A 195 -9.86 12.50 -3.81
CA VAL A 195 -9.10 11.91 -2.69
C VAL A 195 -8.00 10.96 -3.16
N MET A 196 -8.31 10.04 -4.09
CA MET A 196 -7.45 8.89 -4.42
C MET A 196 -6.96 8.87 -5.87
N GLY A 197 -7.28 9.88 -6.66
CA GLY A 197 -6.77 10.05 -8.02
C GLY A 197 -5.36 10.61 -8.07
N GLY A 198 -4.93 11.00 -9.26
CA GLY A 198 -3.56 11.41 -9.53
C GLY A 198 -3.24 12.89 -9.28
N GLU A 199 -4.23 13.71 -8.91
CA GLU A 199 -4.02 15.16 -8.76
C GLU A 199 -2.97 15.47 -7.68
N ASP A 200 -3.08 14.89 -6.49
CA ASP A 200 -2.12 15.15 -5.42
C ASP A 200 -0.73 14.58 -5.73
N TRP A 201 -0.65 13.43 -6.42
CA TRP A 201 0.63 12.93 -6.94
C TRP A 201 1.28 13.94 -7.88
N GLN A 202 0.53 14.52 -8.81
CA GLN A 202 1.03 15.58 -9.68
C GLN A 202 1.47 16.81 -8.89
N MET A 203 0.68 17.25 -7.89
CA MET A 203 1.04 18.39 -7.02
C MET A 203 2.35 18.15 -6.27
N TRP A 204 2.59 16.93 -5.78
CA TRP A 204 3.86 16.56 -5.16
C TRP A 204 5.03 16.68 -6.14
N ILE A 205 4.89 16.12 -7.35
CA ILE A 205 5.98 16.16 -8.34
C ILE A 205 6.23 17.60 -8.81
N ASP A 206 5.17 18.39 -9.01
CA ASP A 206 5.29 19.79 -9.39
C ASP A 206 6.05 20.58 -8.31
N ALA A 207 5.68 20.44 -7.05
CA ALA A 207 6.33 21.13 -5.93
C ALA A 207 7.82 20.72 -5.77
N LEU A 208 8.14 19.44 -5.90
CA LEU A 208 9.51 18.94 -5.79
C LEU A 208 10.40 19.41 -6.96
N ASP A 209 9.84 19.43 -8.18
CA ASP A 209 10.55 19.91 -9.38
C ASP A 209 10.79 21.42 -9.33
N GLU A 210 9.79 22.22 -8.99
CA GLU A 210 9.89 23.68 -8.84
C GLU A 210 10.88 24.06 -7.74
N ALA A 211 10.96 23.25 -6.68
CA ALA A 211 11.93 23.42 -5.61
C ALA A 211 13.38 23.03 -6.00
N GLY A 212 13.57 22.37 -7.16
CA GLY A 212 14.88 21.89 -7.62
C GLY A 212 15.45 20.73 -6.82
N VAL A 213 14.59 19.95 -6.12
CA VAL A 213 15.01 18.82 -5.27
C VAL A 213 14.84 17.44 -5.93
N LEU A 214 14.47 17.39 -7.22
CA LEU A 214 14.53 16.19 -8.03
C LEU A 214 15.87 16.08 -8.76
N ALA A 215 16.50 14.93 -8.68
CA ALA A 215 17.75 14.63 -9.40
C ALA A 215 17.49 14.46 -10.91
N ASP A 216 18.51 14.61 -11.72
CA ASP A 216 18.47 14.21 -13.12
C ASP A 216 18.26 12.68 -13.19
N GLY A 217 17.38 12.26 -14.09
CA GLY A 217 16.98 10.86 -14.20
C GLY A 217 16.01 10.37 -13.11
N ALA A 218 15.47 11.26 -12.27
CA ALA A 218 14.56 10.90 -11.20
C ALA A 218 13.32 10.15 -11.73
N LYS A 219 12.91 9.13 -11.00
CA LYS A 219 11.70 8.33 -11.29
C LYS A 219 10.61 8.59 -10.28
N THR A 220 9.36 8.38 -10.70
CA THR A 220 8.23 8.32 -9.78
C THR A 220 7.27 7.21 -10.16
N THR A 221 6.65 6.61 -9.15
CA THR A 221 5.60 5.61 -9.34
C THR A 221 4.45 5.83 -8.37
N ALA A 222 3.22 5.57 -8.84
CA ALA A 222 2.03 5.44 -8.01
C ALA A 222 1.44 4.05 -8.21
N TYR A 223 0.83 3.51 -7.15
CA TYR A 223 0.32 2.14 -7.15
C TYR A 223 -1.16 2.05 -7.49
N THR A 224 -1.49 1.07 -8.31
CA THR A 224 -2.86 0.71 -8.66
C THR A 224 -3.08 -0.80 -8.56
N TYR A 225 -4.33 -1.18 -8.58
CA TYR A 225 -4.82 -2.53 -8.78
C TYR A 225 -5.89 -2.50 -9.87
N ILE A 226 -5.89 -3.47 -10.76
CA ILE A 226 -6.91 -3.63 -11.80
C ILE A 226 -7.74 -4.89 -11.50
N GLY A 227 -7.07 -5.99 -11.22
CA GLY A 227 -7.68 -7.27 -10.89
C GLY A 227 -8.36 -7.97 -12.06
N GLU A 228 -9.14 -9.00 -11.75
CA GLU A 228 -9.91 -9.80 -12.69
C GLU A 228 -11.37 -9.33 -12.74
N LYS A 229 -12.05 -9.62 -13.85
CA LYS A 229 -13.45 -9.23 -14.13
C LYS A 229 -14.43 -9.52 -13.00
N MET A 230 -14.19 -10.58 -12.24
CA MET A 230 -14.96 -10.98 -11.06
C MET A 230 -15.06 -9.88 -10.01
N THR A 231 -14.03 -9.01 -9.89
CA THR A 231 -13.99 -7.90 -8.93
C THR A 231 -14.30 -6.54 -9.55
N TRP A 232 -14.48 -6.47 -10.87
CA TRP A 232 -14.53 -5.20 -11.59
C TRP A 232 -15.74 -4.35 -11.24
N ASP A 233 -16.90 -4.93 -10.98
CA ASP A 233 -18.13 -4.18 -10.70
C ASP A 233 -18.00 -3.27 -9.48
N ILE A 234 -17.22 -3.69 -8.47
CA ILE A 234 -17.01 -2.92 -7.24
C ILE A 234 -15.63 -2.25 -7.18
N TYR A 235 -14.69 -2.64 -8.05
CA TYR A 235 -13.34 -2.09 -8.05
C TYR A 235 -13.07 -1.26 -9.31
N TRP A 236 -12.73 -1.91 -10.45
CA TRP A 236 -12.28 -1.21 -11.66
C TRP A 236 -13.38 -0.37 -12.33
N HIS A 237 -14.63 -0.83 -12.28
CA HIS A 237 -15.81 -0.09 -12.74
C HIS A 237 -16.51 0.70 -11.61
N GLY A 238 -15.92 0.73 -10.42
CA GLY A 238 -16.40 1.50 -9.28
C GLY A 238 -15.68 2.84 -9.10
N THR A 239 -16.04 3.53 -8.02
CA THR A 239 -15.47 4.85 -7.67
C THR A 239 -13.95 4.80 -7.49
N ILE A 240 -13.42 3.72 -6.91
CA ILE A 240 -11.98 3.47 -6.80
C ILE A 240 -11.33 3.36 -8.18
N GLY A 241 -11.93 2.60 -9.09
CA GLY A 241 -11.43 2.44 -10.46
C GLY A 241 -11.37 3.78 -11.20
N ALA A 242 -12.40 4.63 -11.06
CA ALA A 242 -12.39 5.99 -11.60
C ALA A 242 -11.20 6.81 -11.08
N ALA A 243 -10.90 6.71 -9.78
CA ALA A 243 -9.72 7.36 -9.19
C ALA A 243 -8.40 6.77 -9.73
N LYS A 244 -8.33 5.45 -9.94
CA LYS A 244 -7.13 4.79 -10.50
C LYS A 244 -6.92 5.14 -11.97
N GLN A 245 -7.98 5.27 -12.76
CA GLN A 245 -7.91 5.79 -14.12
C GLN A 245 -7.47 7.27 -14.17
N ASP A 246 -7.69 8.06 -13.11
CA ASP A 246 -7.14 9.40 -13.01
C ASP A 246 -5.61 9.39 -12.83
N LEU A 247 -5.03 8.39 -12.14
CA LEU A 247 -3.57 8.19 -12.12
C LEU A 247 -3.02 8.00 -13.55
N ASP A 248 -3.69 7.19 -14.38
CA ASP A 248 -3.30 6.94 -15.78
C ASP A 248 -3.37 8.22 -16.64
N ARG A 249 -4.34 9.10 -16.36
CA ARG A 249 -4.42 10.41 -17.04
C ARG A 249 -3.31 11.36 -16.58
N ARG A 250 -3.06 11.44 -15.28
CA ARG A 250 -2.10 12.39 -14.69
C ARG A 250 -0.65 11.99 -14.93
N VAL A 251 -0.34 10.69 -15.01
CA VAL A 251 1.03 10.22 -15.26
C VAL A 251 1.62 10.76 -16.55
N VAL A 252 0.80 11.06 -17.56
CA VAL A 252 1.26 11.62 -18.84
C VAL A 252 1.96 12.96 -18.61
N ALA A 253 1.30 13.92 -17.94
CA ALA A 253 1.87 15.23 -17.65
C ALA A 253 3.08 15.15 -16.70
N ILE A 254 3.03 14.24 -15.70
CA ILE A 254 4.16 14.00 -14.79
C ILE A 254 5.37 13.46 -15.58
N ARG A 255 5.16 12.51 -16.49
CA ARG A 255 6.22 11.94 -17.33
C ARG A 255 6.84 12.98 -18.26
N GLU A 256 6.02 13.81 -18.91
CA GLU A 256 6.52 14.92 -19.76
C GLU A 256 7.37 15.91 -18.96
N ARG A 257 6.99 16.22 -17.73
CA ARG A 257 7.77 17.08 -16.84
C ARG A 257 9.13 16.45 -16.52
N LEU A 258 9.16 15.20 -16.06
CA LEU A 258 10.39 14.50 -15.66
C LEU A 258 11.31 14.18 -16.85
N ALA A 259 10.75 13.93 -18.03
CA ALA A 259 11.53 13.66 -19.26
C ALA A 259 12.49 14.80 -19.62
N ARG A 260 12.20 16.04 -19.23
CA ARG A 260 13.11 17.21 -19.42
C ARG A 260 14.42 17.06 -18.68
N ARG A 261 14.48 16.17 -17.68
CA ARG A 261 15.67 15.82 -16.89
C ARG A 261 16.12 14.37 -17.10
N GLY A 262 15.62 13.71 -18.15
CA GLY A 262 15.90 12.28 -18.40
C GLY A 262 15.22 11.32 -17.42
N GLY A 263 14.23 11.81 -16.64
CA GLY A 263 13.46 11.01 -15.68
C GLY A 263 12.24 10.34 -16.31
N ASP A 264 11.50 9.56 -15.50
CA ASP A 264 10.32 8.82 -15.93
C ASP A 264 9.25 8.76 -14.83
N ALA A 265 8.00 8.57 -15.23
CA ALA A 265 6.86 8.37 -14.35
C ALA A 265 6.03 7.17 -14.83
N ARG A 266 5.67 6.27 -13.91
CA ARG A 266 4.87 5.08 -14.22
C ARG A 266 3.81 4.83 -13.16
N VAL A 267 2.65 4.38 -13.62
CA VAL A 267 1.70 3.69 -12.76
C VAL A 267 2.13 2.23 -12.68
N SER A 268 2.22 1.68 -11.48
CA SER A 268 2.56 0.28 -11.25
C SER A 268 1.33 -0.50 -10.80
N VAL A 269 0.95 -1.50 -11.58
CA VAL A 269 -0.17 -2.40 -11.29
C VAL A 269 0.34 -3.55 -10.45
N LEU A 270 -0.15 -3.64 -9.22
CA LEU A 270 0.20 -4.68 -8.26
C LEU A 270 -0.93 -5.70 -8.17
N LYS A 271 -0.63 -6.91 -7.71
CA LYS A 271 -1.64 -7.95 -7.49
C LYS A 271 -2.49 -7.66 -6.26
N ALA A 272 -3.61 -8.38 -6.13
CA ALA A 272 -4.40 -8.37 -4.91
C ALA A 272 -3.60 -8.91 -3.72
N VAL A 273 -3.51 -8.11 -2.67
CA VAL A 273 -2.85 -8.46 -1.40
C VAL A 273 -3.67 -7.96 -0.21
N VAL A 274 -3.38 -8.49 0.97
CA VAL A 274 -4.02 -8.03 2.21
C VAL A 274 -3.38 -6.71 2.65
N THR A 275 -4.20 -5.67 2.69
CA THR A 275 -3.90 -4.36 3.26
C THR A 275 -5.11 -3.86 4.04
N GLN A 276 -4.93 -2.80 4.84
CA GLN A 276 -6.08 -2.17 5.50
C GLN A 276 -7.11 -1.65 4.47
N ALA A 277 -6.65 -1.16 3.32
CA ALA A 277 -7.52 -0.67 2.25
C ALA A 277 -8.29 -1.79 1.56
N SER A 278 -7.64 -2.90 1.19
CA SER A 278 -8.29 -4.02 0.51
C SER A 278 -9.31 -4.75 1.39
N ALA A 279 -9.05 -4.83 2.70
CA ALA A 279 -9.97 -5.46 3.65
C ALA A 279 -11.31 -4.71 3.78
N ALA A 280 -11.36 -3.42 3.43
CA ALA A 280 -12.57 -2.62 3.46
C ALA A 280 -13.49 -2.84 2.25
N ILE A 281 -13.03 -3.52 1.20
CA ILE A 281 -13.79 -3.73 -0.04
C ILE A 281 -14.58 -5.05 0.08
N PRO A 282 -15.92 -5.06 -0.01
CA PRO A 282 -16.78 -6.20 0.38
C PRO A 282 -16.42 -7.57 -0.22
N ALA A 283 -16.10 -7.64 -1.50
CA ALA A 283 -15.75 -8.90 -2.16
C ALA A 283 -14.29 -9.32 -1.99
N MET A 284 -13.40 -8.39 -1.61
CA MET A 284 -11.96 -8.68 -1.58
C MET A 284 -11.55 -9.72 -0.54
N PRO A 285 -12.10 -9.77 0.69
CA PRO A 285 -11.71 -10.79 1.65
C PRO A 285 -11.92 -12.23 1.16
N ILE A 286 -13.06 -12.52 0.54
CA ILE A 286 -13.34 -13.87 0.02
C ILE A 286 -12.55 -14.16 -1.26
N TYR A 287 -12.40 -13.16 -2.14
CA TYR A 287 -11.57 -13.29 -3.34
C TYR A 287 -10.11 -13.59 -2.96
N LEU A 288 -9.55 -12.83 -2.02
CA LEU A 288 -8.19 -13.06 -1.51
C LEU A 288 -8.04 -14.43 -0.86
N ALA A 289 -9.00 -14.88 -0.07
CA ALA A 289 -8.95 -16.19 0.57
C ALA A 289 -8.91 -17.33 -0.46
N ILE A 290 -9.70 -17.25 -1.53
CA ILE A 290 -9.67 -18.22 -2.64
C ILE A 290 -8.35 -18.12 -3.42
N LEU A 291 -7.95 -16.91 -3.80
CA LEU A 291 -6.70 -16.67 -4.52
C LEU A 291 -5.48 -17.20 -3.75
N PHE A 292 -5.45 -17.02 -2.42
CA PHE A 292 -4.37 -17.50 -1.55
C PHE A 292 -4.26 -19.02 -1.57
N LYS A 293 -5.40 -19.71 -1.49
CA LYS A 293 -5.41 -21.19 -1.62
C LYS A 293 -4.74 -21.60 -2.93
N VAL A 294 -5.22 -21.08 -4.05
CA VAL A 294 -4.71 -21.45 -5.38
C VAL A 294 -3.23 -21.09 -5.53
N MET A 295 -2.85 -19.87 -5.16
CA MET A 295 -1.46 -19.43 -5.32
C MET A 295 -0.49 -20.10 -4.35
N LYS A 296 -0.90 -20.41 -3.11
CA LYS A 296 -0.06 -21.13 -2.14
C LYS A 296 0.16 -22.58 -2.57
N GLU A 297 -0.86 -23.25 -3.09
CA GLU A 297 -0.74 -24.62 -3.65
C GLU A 297 0.22 -24.67 -4.85
N ARG A 298 0.32 -23.58 -5.61
CA ARG A 298 1.24 -23.43 -6.75
C ARG A 298 2.61 -22.87 -6.38
N GLY A 299 2.80 -22.44 -5.12
CA GLY A 299 4.05 -21.81 -4.67
C GLY A 299 4.31 -20.41 -5.27
N THR A 300 3.24 -19.71 -5.71
CA THR A 300 3.33 -18.39 -6.36
C THR A 300 2.71 -17.27 -5.53
N HIS A 301 2.32 -17.55 -4.28
CA HIS A 301 1.75 -16.55 -3.38
C HIS A 301 2.77 -15.46 -3.03
N GLU A 302 2.31 -14.21 -3.05
CA GLU A 302 3.08 -13.02 -2.75
C GLU A 302 2.25 -12.04 -1.91
N GLY A 303 2.86 -11.47 -0.88
CA GLY A 303 2.35 -10.32 -0.14
C GLY A 303 2.94 -9.00 -0.63
N CYS A 304 2.79 -7.93 0.16
CA CYS A 304 3.27 -6.60 -0.21
C CYS A 304 4.77 -6.55 -0.47
N ILE A 305 5.57 -7.21 0.37
CA ILE A 305 7.04 -7.12 0.27
C ILE A 305 7.57 -7.85 -0.96
N GLU A 306 7.05 -9.02 -1.26
CA GLU A 306 7.43 -9.81 -2.43
C GLU A 306 7.07 -9.07 -3.73
N GLN A 307 5.88 -8.48 -3.78
CA GLN A 307 5.41 -7.69 -4.92
C GLN A 307 6.28 -6.46 -5.18
N VAL A 308 6.61 -5.71 -4.13
CA VAL A 308 7.38 -4.47 -4.28
C VAL A 308 8.86 -4.77 -4.55
N ASP A 309 9.44 -5.77 -3.90
CA ASP A 309 10.83 -6.17 -4.17
C ASP A 309 10.98 -6.62 -5.64
N GLY A 310 10.06 -7.46 -6.12
CA GLY A 310 10.00 -7.84 -7.53
C GLY A 310 9.79 -6.64 -8.47
N LEU A 311 8.88 -5.72 -8.13
CA LEU A 311 8.66 -4.51 -8.92
C LEU A 311 9.95 -3.67 -9.08
N PHE A 312 10.69 -3.49 -7.99
CA PHE A 312 11.94 -2.70 -8.02
C PHE A 312 13.01 -3.40 -8.88
N ARG A 313 13.19 -4.71 -8.72
CA ARG A 313 14.22 -5.49 -9.42
C ARG A 313 13.91 -5.70 -10.89
N ASP A 314 12.67 -6.13 -11.18
CA ASP A 314 12.33 -6.69 -12.49
C ASP A 314 11.67 -5.67 -13.42
N SER A 315 11.20 -4.52 -12.88
CA SER A 315 10.43 -3.55 -13.64
C SER A 315 10.93 -2.11 -13.50
N LEU A 316 10.85 -1.52 -12.30
CA LEU A 316 11.10 -0.08 -12.11
C LEU A 316 12.54 0.33 -12.44
N TYR A 317 13.51 -0.54 -12.14
CA TYR A 317 14.92 -0.33 -12.43
C TYR A 317 15.47 -1.24 -13.55
N ASN A 318 14.58 -1.98 -14.22
CA ASN A 318 14.95 -2.70 -15.43
C ASN A 318 15.10 -1.70 -16.59
N PRO A 319 16.20 -1.73 -17.37
CA PRO A 319 16.40 -0.87 -18.53
C PRO A 319 15.36 -1.09 -19.65
N GLN A 320 14.74 -2.26 -19.69
CA GLN A 320 13.71 -2.65 -20.67
C GLN A 320 12.49 -3.26 -19.95
N PRO A 321 11.75 -2.46 -19.18
CA PRO A 321 10.61 -2.97 -18.45
C PRO A 321 9.49 -3.40 -19.42
N GLN A 322 8.77 -4.46 -19.04
CA GLN A 322 7.55 -4.82 -19.75
C GLN A 322 6.44 -3.85 -19.35
N LEU A 323 5.84 -3.21 -20.35
CA LEU A 323 4.75 -2.26 -20.20
C LEU A 323 3.49 -2.83 -20.86
N ASP A 324 2.33 -2.51 -20.28
CA ASP A 324 1.06 -2.74 -20.95
C ASP A 324 0.77 -1.65 -22.02
N GLU A 325 -0.40 -1.76 -22.69
CA GLU A 325 -0.80 -0.83 -23.74
C GLU A 325 -0.92 0.62 -23.29
N GLU A 326 -1.22 0.85 -22.02
CA GLU A 326 -1.29 2.17 -21.39
C GLU A 326 0.07 2.64 -20.83
N GLY A 327 1.11 1.84 -20.96
CA GLY A 327 2.45 2.16 -20.52
C GLY A 327 2.68 2.00 -19.01
N ARG A 328 1.87 1.16 -18.34
CA ARG A 328 2.00 0.82 -16.93
C ARG A 328 2.96 -0.34 -16.71
N LEU A 329 3.63 -0.37 -15.57
CA LEU A 329 4.39 -1.53 -15.10
C LEU A 329 3.42 -2.60 -14.55
N ARG A 330 3.63 -3.87 -14.89
CA ARG A 330 2.75 -4.98 -14.49
C ARG A 330 3.49 -5.94 -13.56
N ALA A 331 3.06 -6.01 -12.30
CA ALA A 331 3.56 -6.96 -11.31
C ALA A 331 2.48 -7.99 -10.90
N ASP A 332 1.32 -7.96 -11.52
CA ASP A 332 0.15 -8.79 -11.23
C ASP A 332 0.03 -10.05 -12.12
N SER A 333 1.03 -10.35 -12.93
CA SER A 333 1.00 -11.46 -13.89
C SER A 333 0.74 -12.83 -13.26
N LYS A 334 1.24 -13.08 -12.05
CA LYS A 334 1.03 -14.35 -11.34
C LYS A 334 -0.41 -14.53 -10.87
N GLU A 335 -1.07 -13.43 -10.45
CA GLU A 335 -2.50 -13.44 -10.15
C GLU A 335 -3.34 -13.68 -11.41
N LEU A 336 -3.01 -12.96 -12.49
CA LEU A 336 -3.77 -12.96 -13.73
C LEU A 336 -3.38 -14.12 -14.69
N GLU A 337 -2.54 -15.04 -14.25
CA GLU A 337 -2.25 -16.24 -15.05
C GLU A 337 -3.56 -17.01 -15.32
N PRO A 338 -3.89 -17.33 -16.60
CA PRO A 338 -5.20 -17.86 -16.97
C PRO A 338 -5.61 -19.11 -16.17
N SER A 339 -4.67 -20.00 -15.86
CA SER A 339 -4.96 -21.20 -15.09
C SER A 339 -5.27 -20.89 -13.62
N VAL A 340 -4.67 -19.84 -13.05
CA VAL A 340 -4.99 -19.37 -11.69
C VAL A 340 -6.40 -18.81 -11.66
N GLN A 341 -6.74 -17.92 -12.61
CA GLN A 341 -8.06 -17.28 -12.62
C GLN A 341 -9.19 -18.25 -12.96
N GLN A 342 -8.95 -19.24 -13.82
CA GLN A 342 -9.94 -20.29 -14.11
C GLN A 342 -10.26 -21.10 -12.85
N GLU A 343 -9.27 -21.45 -12.05
CA GLU A 343 -9.46 -22.19 -10.81
C GLU A 343 -10.15 -21.33 -9.75
N VAL A 344 -9.72 -20.06 -9.59
CA VAL A 344 -10.37 -19.08 -8.71
C VAL A 344 -11.84 -18.92 -9.08
N ALA A 345 -12.19 -18.77 -10.35
CA ALA A 345 -13.57 -18.65 -10.82
C ALA A 345 -14.41 -19.90 -10.48
N THR A 346 -13.84 -21.10 -10.68
CA THR A 346 -14.52 -22.35 -10.33
C THR A 346 -14.83 -22.45 -8.84
N LEU A 347 -13.86 -22.11 -7.98
CA LEU A 347 -14.03 -22.10 -6.52
C LEU A 347 -15.02 -21.01 -6.08
N TRP A 348 -14.97 -19.84 -6.72
CA TRP A 348 -15.89 -18.73 -6.44
C TRP A 348 -17.34 -19.07 -6.68
N GLU A 349 -17.66 -19.83 -7.73
CA GLU A 349 -19.02 -20.28 -7.99
C GLU A 349 -19.54 -21.24 -6.90
N GLN A 350 -18.68 -22.12 -6.39
CA GLN A 350 -19.03 -23.18 -5.46
C GLN A 350 -19.02 -22.76 -3.99
N ILE A 351 -18.25 -21.73 -3.63
CA ILE A 351 -18.01 -21.36 -2.24
C ILE A 351 -19.29 -20.84 -1.56
N ASN A 352 -19.53 -21.32 -0.37
CA ASN A 352 -20.61 -20.91 0.54
C ASN A 352 -20.14 -21.06 1.99
N THR A 353 -20.98 -20.74 2.96
CA THR A 353 -20.63 -20.80 4.38
C THR A 353 -20.14 -22.17 4.84
N ASP A 354 -20.79 -23.25 4.37
CA ASP A 354 -20.47 -24.61 4.85
C ASP A 354 -19.12 -25.12 4.36
N ASN A 355 -18.64 -24.63 3.21
CA ASN A 355 -17.38 -25.06 2.60
C ASN A 355 -16.30 -23.97 2.52
N LEU A 356 -16.48 -22.86 3.23
CA LEU A 356 -15.55 -21.70 3.21
C LEU A 356 -14.10 -22.13 3.47
N HIS A 357 -13.87 -22.95 4.49
CA HIS A 357 -12.53 -23.39 4.87
C HIS A 357 -11.95 -24.45 3.93
N ASP A 358 -12.79 -25.23 3.25
CA ASP A 358 -12.35 -26.26 2.30
C ASP A 358 -11.93 -25.65 0.94
N LEU A 359 -12.69 -24.66 0.47
CA LEU A 359 -12.50 -24.05 -0.84
C LEU A 359 -11.68 -22.77 -0.84
N SER A 360 -11.20 -22.32 0.32
CA SER A 360 -10.36 -21.12 0.46
C SER A 360 -9.31 -21.28 1.55
N ASP A 361 -8.28 -20.41 1.54
CA ASP A 361 -7.37 -20.22 2.66
C ASP A 361 -7.82 -19.04 3.54
N PHE A 362 -9.05 -19.13 4.05
CA PHE A 362 -9.64 -18.08 4.89
C PHE A 362 -8.84 -17.83 6.17
N GLU A 363 -8.29 -18.88 6.80
CA GLU A 363 -7.43 -18.72 7.97
C GLU A 363 -6.10 -18.03 7.63
N GLY A 364 -5.52 -18.32 6.46
CA GLY A 364 -4.35 -17.60 5.96
C GLY A 364 -4.64 -16.13 5.71
N TYR A 365 -5.79 -15.82 5.10
CA TYR A 365 -6.26 -14.44 4.93
C TYR A 365 -6.40 -13.72 6.29
N ARG A 366 -7.07 -14.34 7.27
CA ARG A 366 -7.22 -13.77 8.63
C ARG A 366 -5.88 -13.53 9.30
N ARG A 367 -4.98 -14.49 9.18
CA ARG A 367 -3.63 -14.36 9.73
C ARG A 367 -2.89 -13.19 9.12
N GLU A 368 -2.87 -13.06 7.80
CA GLU A 368 -2.23 -11.94 7.12
C GLU A 368 -2.88 -10.61 7.49
N PHE A 369 -4.22 -10.57 7.62
CA PHE A 369 -4.93 -9.39 8.12
C PHE A 369 -4.50 -9.01 9.54
N LEU A 370 -4.42 -9.95 10.47
CA LEU A 370 -3.98 -9.70 11.85
C LEU A 370 -2.50 -9.28 11.93
N GLN A 371 -1.65 -9.80 11.03
CA GLN A 371 -0.25 -9.41 10.94
C GLN A 371 -0.05 -7.95 10.54
N LEU A 372 -1.02 -7.32 9.85
CA LEU A 372 -0.99 -5.87 9.59
C LEU A 372 -0.95 -5.04 10.88
N PHE A 373 -1.53 -5.58 11.95
CA PHE A 373 -1.64 -4.95 13.26
C PHE A 373 -0.67 -5.56 14.30
N GLY A 374 0.25 -6.42 13.84
CA GLY A 374 1.27 -7.06 14.66
C GLY A 374 0.76 -8.24 15.48
N PHE A 375 -0.35 -8.88 15.12
CA PHE A 375 -0.81 -10.11 15.75
C PHE A 375 -0.52 -11.33 14.89
N GLU A 376 -0.51 -12.53 15.49
CA GLU A 376 -0.20 -13.81 14.83
C GLU A 376 1.14 -13.84 14.07
N VAL A 377 2.10 -13.05 14.54
CA VAL A 377 3.47 -13.08 14.04
C VAL A 377 4.27 -14.10 14.84
N ALA A 378 4.98 -14.99 14.16
CA ALA A 378 5.76 -16.03 14.81
C ALA A 378 6.86 -15.46 15.74
N GLY A 379 7.06 -16.10 16.90
CA GLY A 379 8.10 -15.72 17.86
C GLY A 379 7.73 -14.55 18.79
N VAL A 380 6.48 -14.07 18.74
CA VAL A 380 5.98 -13.00 19.62
C VAL A 380 5.16 -13.60 20.77
N ASP A 381 5.48 -13.22 22.01
CA ASP A 381 4.70 -13.57 23.19
C ASP A 381 3.59 -12.54 23.42
N TYR A 382 2.36 -12.92 23.11
CA TYR A 382 1.19 -12.04 23.25
C TYR A 382 0.60 -12.03 24.66
N ASP A 383 1.14 -12.80 25.60
CA ASP A 383 0.77 -12.76 27.03
C ASP A 383 1.74 -11.89 27.85
N ALA A 384 2.84 -11.46 27.23
CA ALA A 384 3.80 -10.57 27.85
C ALA A 384 3.24 -9.16 28.08
N ASP A 385 3.72 -8.53 29.14
CA ASP A 385 3.47 -7.09 29.36
C ASP A 385 4.37 -6.26 28.45
N VAL A 386 3.77 -5.41 27.62
CA VAL A 386 4.49 -4.58 26.67
C VAL A 386 4.24 -3.09 26.91
N ASN A 387 5.26 -2.27 26.67
CA ASN A 387 5.11 -0.82 26.68
C ASN A 387 4.52 -0.36 25.31
N PRO A 388 3.36 0.29 25.29
CA PRO A 388 2.79 0.83 24.07
C PRO A 388 3.47 2.13 23.59
N GLN A 389 4.23 2.80 24.45
CA GLN A 389 4.99 4.00 24.09
C GLN A 389 6.33 3.61 23.46
N VAL A 390 6.37 3.58 22.14
CA VAL A 390 7.57 3.29 21.35
C VAL A 390 7.91 4.53 20.53
N PRO A 391 8.98 5.25 20.85
CA PRO A 391 9.38 6.44 20.11
C PRO A 391 9.93 6.05 18.73
N ILE A 392 9.79 6.97 17.77
CA ILE A 392 10.47 6.89 16.48
C ILE A 392 11.67 7.82 16.54
N ALA A 393 12.86 7.28 16.31
CA ALA A 393 14.05 8.10 16.16
C ALA A 393 13.98 8.88 14.82
N ASN A 394 14.63 10.06 14.78
CA ASN A 394 14.76 10.87 13.56
C ASN A 394 13.41 11.29 12.93
N MET A 395 12.43 11.64 13.78
CA MET A 395 11.25 12.38 13.35
C MET A 395 11.58 13.85 13.12
N VAL A 396 11.01 14.41 12.07
CA VAL A 396 11.16 15.84 11.73
C VAL A 396 9.88 16.59 12.06
#